data_29ad97d4c0408fe992ee6334d8da388d
#
_entry.id   29ad97d4c0408fe992ee6334d8da388d
#
_cell.length_a   1.000
_cell.length_b   1.000
_cell.length_c   1.000
_cell.angle_alpha   90.00
_cell.angle_beta   90.00
_cell.angle_gamma   90.00
#
_symmetry.space_group_name_H-M   'P 1'
#
loop_
_entity.id
_entity.type
_entity.pdbx_description
1 polymer ?
#
loop_
_entity_poly.entity_id
_entity_poly.type
_entity_poly.pdbx_seq_one_letter_code
_entity_poly.pdbx_strand_id
1 'polypeptide(L)'
;MKSTLALLLCVLLMVSFLMPSALADGQEALPAAEAEIGITPHTRPDGGPYRAAYVDYDEYLIASRQFYYILKGLEELGWIYPGRLPFSAEDIDARGLTTEKMVEMLTKTDLGPYLSFADQAFFYLGYDDADLVADTLTTRAGKDIDLIITFGTSAGVFVSRLNLPVPMFDFSATDPVASGIIASATEGSGNPMVWAQVEPLPVFRQLKYYYSMCPFRKLGVIVYGDETISGVPDIVYAAENLGFTLCKDNIEEQPRETDEQLDAYYRLVAERISKMASQGINAFYLTVDLINDLTRLKDMLKPFYDRNIPVYLMDDVEAVRNGGLMLISANDAENVGRFIAEVIAKTLNGAEAGSLPCVYSSAPGIYLNYDVAREIDYPLDFEFLTICDRIFTKGV
;
A
#
# COMPACT_ATOMS: atom_id res chain seq x y z
N MET A 1 -48.49 -21.58 27.93
CA MET A 1 -47.76 -21.53 26.63
C MET A 1 -46.25 -21.76 26.86
N LYS A 2 -45.81 -22.75 27.60
CA LYS A 2 -44.39 -23.11 27.82
C LYS A 2 -44.10 -24.60 27.73
N SER A 3 -45.01 -25.38 27.13
CA SER A 3 -44.88 -26.85 27.05
C SER A 3 -44.86 -27.41 25.62
N THR A 4 -44.99 -26.57 24.58
CA THR A 4 -45.02 -27.01 23.18
C THR A 4 -43.70 -26.82 22.43
N LEU A 5 -42.72 -26.15 23.03
CA LEU A 5 -41.39 -25.92 22.39
C LEU A 5 -40.36 -27.01 22.73
N ALA A 6 -40.60 -27.79 23.78
CA ALA A 6 -39.68 -28.87 24.20
C ALA A 6 -39.91 -30.19 23.42
N LEU A 7 -41.07 -30.34 22.76
CA LEU A 7 -41.37 -31.57 22.03
C LEU A 7 -40.86 -31.55 20.57
N LEU A 8 -40.55 -30.39 20.01
CA LEU A 8 -40.02 -30.26 18.63
C LEU A 8 -38.49 -30.49 18.54
N LEU A 9 -37.79 -30.37 19.65
CA LEU A 9 -36.31 -30.57 19.68
C LEU A 9 -35.88 -32.03 19.88
N CYS A 10 -36.79 -32.87 20.38
CA CYS A 10 -36.52 -34.32 20.57
C CYS A 10 -36.81 -35.17 19.34
N VAL A 11 -37.55 -34.69 18.35
CA VAL A 11 -37.88 -35.45 17.12
C VAL A 11 -36.79 -35.29 16.05
N LEU A 12 -35.92 -34.28 16.14
CA LEU A 12 -34.82 -34.08 15.19
C LEU A 12 -33.54 -34.89 15.50
N LEU A 13 -33.50 -35.60 16.62
CA LEU A 13 -32.31 -36.38 17.05
C LEU A 13 -32.48 -37.91 16.92
N MET A 14 -33.58 -38.42 16.37
CA MET A 14 -33.82 -39.86 16.21
C MET A 14 -33.97 -40.37 14.78
N VAL A 15 -33.54 -39.61 13.77
CA VAL A 15 -33.57 -40.08 12.36
C VAL A 15 -32.19 -40.35 11.77
N SER A 16 -31.17 -40.48 12.61
CA SER A 16 -29.80 -40.70 12.15
C SER A 16 -29.26 -42.13 12.38
N PHE A 17 -30.11 -43.12 12.48
CA PHE A 17 -29.62 -44.53 12.53
C PHE A 17 -30.59 -45.43 11.76
N LEU A 18 -30.36 -45.55 10.45
CA LEU A 18 -30.63 -46.76 9.64
C LEU A 18 -30.33 -46.42 8.16
N MET A 19 -29.08 -46.56 7.76
CA MET A 19 -28.75 -46.85 6.37
C MET A 19 -27.91 -48.08 6.28
N PRO A 20 -28.21 -49.00 5.37
CA PRO A 20 -27.50 -50.25 5.22
C PRO A 20 -26.13 -50.02 4.58
N SER A 21 -25.13 -50.71 5.10
CA SER A 21 -23.80 -50.89 4.49
C SER A 21 -23.91 -51.54 3.14
N ALA A 22 -23.75 -50.78 2.07
CA ALA A 22 -23.42 -51.28 0.75
C ALA A 22 -21.96 -50.95 0.46
N LEU A 23 -21.15 -52.02 0.33
CA LEU A 23 -19.80 -52.02 -0.17
C LEU A 23 -19.70 -51.29 -1.50
N ALA A 24 -18.82 -50.32 -1.61
CA ALA A 24 -18.20 -49.92 -2.85
C ALA A 24 -16.76 -49.53 -2.55
N ASP A 25 -15.84 -50.38 -2.97
CA ASP A 25 -14.45 -50.02 -3.20
C ASP A 25 -14.36 -48.83 -4.14
N GLY A 26 -13.77 -47.76 -3.70
CA GLY A 26 -13.54 -46.52 -4.41
C GLY A 26 -12.95 -45.55 -3.44
N GLN A 27 -11.79 -45.81 -2.85
CA GLN A 27 -10.95 -44.79 -2.27
C GLN A 27 -10.49 -43.89 -3.43
N GLU A 28 -11.28 -42.86 -3.76
CA GLU A 28 -10.70 -41.64 -4.34
C GLU A 28 -9.71 -41.13 -3.31
N ALA A 29 -8.43 -41.26 -3.62
CA ALA A 29 -7.37 -40.61 -2.87
C ALA A 29 -7.73 -39.12 -2.81
N LEU A 30 -7.95 -38.62 -1.59
CA LEU A 30 -7.97 -37.16 -1.36
C LEU A 30 -6.73 -36.59 -2.07
N PRO A 31 -6.86 -35.53 -2.86
CA PRO A 31 -5.70 -34.92 -3.46
C PRO A 31 -4.68 -34.69 -2.35
N ALA A 32 -3.45 -35.19 -2.57
CA ALA A 32 -2.35 -35.00 -1.63
C ALA A 32 -2.36 -33.50 -1.27
N ALA A 33 -2.46 -33.21 0.03
CA ALA A 33 -2.33 -31.82 0.49
C ALA A 33 -1.05 -31.31 -0.15
N GLU A 34 -1.17 -30.28 -1.00
CA GLU A 34 0.00 -29.61 -1.57
C GLU A 34 0.90 -29.28 -0.39
N ALA A 35 2.13 -29.78 -0.42
CA ALA A 35 3.06 -29.55 0.66
C ALA A 35 3.23 -28.05 0.81
N GLU A 36 2.86 -27.52 1.98
CA GLU A 36 2.93 -26.08 2.26
C GLU A 36 4.37 -25.62 2.05
N ILE A 37 4.58 -24.74 1.07
CA ILE A 37 5.91 -24.24 0.73
C ILE A 37 6.41 -23.43 1.92
N GLY A 38 7.55 -23.85 2.48
CA GLY A 38 8.14 -23.24 3.67
C GLY A 38 8.65 -21.81 3.43
N ILE A 39 8.99 -21.15 4.52
CA ILE A 39 9.58 -19.80 4.53
C ILE A 39 11.01 -19.80 5.10
N THR A 40 11.56 -20.99 5.35
CA THR A 40 12.87 -21.14 6.00
C THR A 40 14.00 -20.65 5.11
N PRO A 41 14.89 -19.78 5.61
CA PRO A 41 16.00 -19.26 4.83
C PRO A 41 16.99 -20.34 4.41
N HIS A 42 17.48 -20.22 3.18
CA HIS A 42 18.58 -21.02 2.64
C HIS A 42 19.38 -20.22 1.63
N THR A 43 20.58 -20.63 1.36
CA THR A 43 21.44 -20.05 0.33
C THR A 43 21.02 -20.52 -1.06
N ARG A 44 21.44 -19.80 -2.09
CA ARG A 44 21.38 -20.26 -3.47
C ARG A 44 22.11 -21.61 -3.64
N PRO A 45 21.86 -22.35 -4.73
CA PRO A 45 22.54 -23.62 -5.00
C PRO A 45 24.07 -23.55 -5.03
N ASP A 46 24.64 -22.37 -5.36
CA ASP A 46 26.09 -22.13 -5.34
C ASP A 46 26.64 -21.76 -3.95
N GLY A 47 25.80 -21.69 -2.92
CA GLY A 47 26.13 -21.38 -1.54
C GLY A 47 26.15 -19.88 -1.21
N GLY A 48 25.89 -19.00 -2.19
CA GLY A 48 25.84 -17.55 -1.98
C GLY A 48 24.43 -17.04 -1.56
N PRO A 49 24.32 -15.76 -1.19
CA PRO A 49 23.05 -15.12 -0.90
C PRO A 49 22.25 -14.89 -2.19
N TYR A 50 20.92 -14.81 -2.10
CA TYR A 50 20.08 -14.24 -3.15
C TYR A 50 20.32 -12.74 -3.24
N ARG A 51 20.36 -12.18 -4.45
CA ARG A 51 20.73 -10.78 -4.73
C ARG A 51 19.53 -10.03 -5.27
N ALA A 52 19.10 -9.04 -4.50
CA ALA A 52 17.97 -8.19 -4.87
C ALA A 52 18.40 -6.97 -5.69
N ALA A 53 17.57 -6.57 -6.64
CA ALA A 53 17.56 -5.25 -7.26
C ALA A 53 16.32 -4.48 -6.82
N TYR A 54 16.36 -3.14 -6.92
CA TYR A 54 15.24 -2.28 -6.61
C TYR A 54 14.98 -1.28 -7.74
N VAL A 55 13.71 -1.10 -8.12
CA VAL A 55 13.31 -0.17 -9.17
C VAL A 55 12.13 0.66 -8.66
N ASP A 56 12.24 1.98 -8.79
CA ASP A 56 11.20 2.96 -8.48
C ASP A 56 11.04 3.94 -9.64
N TYR A 57 10.04 4.79 -9.59
CA TYR A 57 9.91 5.86 -10.56
C TYR A 57 10.57 7.15 -10.08
N ASP A 58 10.36 7.51 -8.82
CA ASP A 58 10.84 8.73 -8.18
C ASP A 58 11.07 8.49 -6.68
N GLU A 59 11.58 9.48 -5.97
CA GLU A 59 11.77 9.42 -4.54
C GLU A 59 10.46 9.72 -3.79
N TYR A 60 9.99 8.74 -3.02
CA TYR A 60 8.81 8.88 -2.16
C TYR A 60 9.12 8.39 -0.75
N LEU A 61 8.82 9.20 0.28
CA LEU A 61 9.01 8.81 1.67
C LEU A 61 8.23 7.53 2.03
N ILE A 62 7.04 7.37 1.44
CA ILE A 62 6.23 6.16 1.64
C ILE A 62 6.91 4.90 1.08
N ALA A 63 7.66 5.02 -0.03
CA ALA A 63 8.44 3.92 -0.59
C ALA A 63 9.52 3.45 0.41
N SER A 64 10.29 4.39 0.96
CA SER A 64 11.32 4.10 1.96
C SER A 64 10.74 3.41 3.20
N ARG A 65 9.59 3.90 3.70
CA ARG A 65 8.91 3.32 4.86
C ARG A 65 8.40 1.91 4.60
N GLN A 66 7.73 1.67 3.50
CA GLN A 66 7.21 0.34 3.16
C GLN A 66 8.34 -0.64 2.88
N PHE A 67 9.38 -0.21 2.15
CA PHE A 67 10.56 -1.03 1.92
C PHE A 67 11.25 -1.42 3.24
N TYR A 68 11.36 -0.49 4.20
CA TYR A 68 11.86 -0.80 5.53
C TYR A 68 11.07 -1.94 6.20
N TYR A 69 9.73 -1.90 6.16
CA TYR A 69 8.93 -2.95 6.80
C TYR A 69 9.02 -4.29 6.06
N ILE A 70 9.22 -4.30 4.75
CA ILE A 70 9.54 -5.55 4.02
C ILE A 70 10.87 -6.13 4.52
N LEU A 71 11.89 -5.30 4.66
CA LEU A 71 13.20 -5.74 5.19
C LEU A 71 13.09 -6.22 6.65
N LYS A 72 12.27 -5.58 7.47
CA LYS A 72 11.98 -6.02 8.84
C LYS A 72 11.26 -7.38 8.85
N GLY A 73 10.29 -7.58 7.97
CA GLY A 73 9.66 -8.89 7.82
C GLY A 73 10.65 -9.98 7.40
N LEU A 74 11.57 -9.68 6.48
CA LEU A 74 12.65 -10.60 6.09
C LEU A 74 13.65 -10.86 7.24
N GLU A 75 13.89 -9.88 8.10
CA GLU A 75 14.68 -10.05 9.32
C GLU A 75 13.96 -10.97 10.33
N GLU A 76 12.66 -10.78 10.55
CA GLU A 76 11.85 -11.64 11.42
C GLU A 76 11.79 -13.09 10.94
N LEU A 77 11.75 -13.28 9.62
CA LEU A 77 11.79 -14.62 9.00
C LEU A 77 13.21 -15.21 8.95
N GLY A 78 14.24 -14.46 9.36
CA GLY A 78 15.63 -14.90 9.41
C GLY A 78 16.39 -14.84 8.07
N TRP A 79 15.80 -14.29 7.00
CA TRP A 79 16.48 -14.04 5.72
C TRP A 79 17.54 -12.95 5.83
N ILE A 80 17.32 -12.02 6.73
CA ILE A 80 18.30 -11.03 7.20
C ILE A 80 18.61 -11.35 8.67
N TYR A 81 19.85 -11.35 9.06
CA TYR A 81 20.22 -11.61 10.46
C TYR A 81 19.75 -10.47 11.38
N PRO A 82 19.25 -10.78 12.58
CA PRO A 82 18.78 -9.78 13.54
C PRO A 82 19.78 -8.68 13.81
N GLY A 83 19.36 -7.42 13.71
CA GLY A 83 20.18 -6.25 13.98
C GLY A 83 21.20 -5.91 12.88
N ARG A 84 21.07 -6.48 11.67
CA ARG A 84 21.96 -6.19 10.54
C ARG A 84 21.44 -5.09 9.61
N LEU A 85 20.20 -4.65 9.76
CA LEU A 85 19.73 -3.49 9.00
C LEU A 85 20.48 -2.24 9.45
N PRO A 86 21.15 -1.50 8.52
CA PRO A 86 22.01 -0.37 8.86
C PRO A 86 21.26 0.94 9.14
N PHE A 87 19.94 0.90 9.22
CA PHE A 87 19.04 2.03 9.47
C PHE A 87 17.81 1.59 10.27
N SER A 88 17.09 2.57 10.78
CA SER A 88 15.86 2.41 11.58
C SER A 88 14.69 3.18 10.97
N ALA A 89 13.47 2.97 11.48
CA ALA A 89 12.32 3.78 11.12
C ALA A 89 12.52 5.27 11.41
N GLU A 90 13.25 5.62 12.50
CA GLU A 90 13.56 7.02 12.83
C GLU A 90 14.47 7.69 11.78
N ASP A 91 15.39 6.95 11.16
CA ASP A 91 16.25 7.48 10.10
C ASP A 91 15.41 7.86 8.86
N ILE A 92 14.34 7.12 8.60
CA ILE A 92 13.40 7.39 7.52
C ILE A 92 12.47 8.55 7.90
N ASP A 93 11.76 8.42 9.02
CA ASP A 93 10.68 9.34 9.40
C ASP A 93 11.20 10.71 9.84
N ALA A 94 12.29 10.78 10.58
CA ALA A 94 12.82 12.02 11.15
C ALA A 94 13.98 12.62 10.36
N ARG A 95 14.72 11.80 9.60
CA ARG A 95 15.92 12.24 8.87
C ARG A 95 15.77 12.17 7.35
N GLY A 96 14.62 11.68 6.86
CA GLY A 96 14.33 11.62 5.43
C GLY A 96 15.28 10.68 4.67
N LEU A 97 15.61 9.51 5.25
CA LEU A 97 16.45 8.53 4.56
C LEU A 97 15.73 7.99 3.32
N THR A 98 16.29 8.23 2.16
CA THR A 98 15.72 7.84 0.87
C THR A 98 15.92 6.37 0.56
N THR A 99 15.08 5.79 -0.30
CA THR A 99 15.21 4.39 -0.73
C THR A 99 16.55 4.13 -1.44
N GLU A 100 17.02 5.08 -2.26
CA GLU A 100 18.34 5.01 -2.89
C GLU A 100 19.45 4.83 -1.88
N LYS A 101 19.49 5.68 -0.85
CA LYS A 101 20.50 5.58 0.22
C LYS A 101 20.35 4.31 1.04
N MET A 102 19.10 3.84 1.27
CA MET A 102 18.88 2.56 1.93
C MET A 102 19.53 1.42 1.14
N VAL A 103 19.27 1.33 -0.17
CA VAL A 103 19.86 0.29 -1.04
C VAL A 103 21.37 0.44 -1.10
N GLU A 104 21.91 1.68 -1.21
CA GLU A 104 23.37 1.91 -1.15
C GLU A 104 24.01 1.40 0.16
N MET A 105 23.35 1.58 1.29
CA MET A 105 23.82 1.05 2.59
C MET A 105 23.72 -0.48 2.63
N LEU A 106 22.62 -1.06 2.10
CA LEU A 106 22.41 -2.50 2.06
C LEU A 106 23.43 -3.24 1.19
N THR A 107 23.87 -2.66 0.07
CA THR A 107 24.92 -3.25 -0.79
C THR A 107 26.27 -3.35 -0.07
N LYS A 108 26.52 -2.50 0.94
CA LYS A 108 27.76 -2.45 1.72
C LYS A 108 27.69 -3.20 3.04
N THR A 109 26.51 -3.71 3.41
CA THR A 109 26.24 -4.34 4.69
C THR A 109 26.19 -5.86 4.55
N ASP A 110 26.84 -6.58 5.45
CA ASP A 110 26.69 -8.02 5.60
C ASP A 110 25.35 -8.31 6.28
N LEU A 111 24.31 -8.65 5.49
CA LEU A 111 22.98 -9.00 5.97
C LEU A 111 22.85 -10.45 6.44
N GLY A 112 23.88 -11.27 6.25
CA GLY A 112 23.89 -12.70 6.50
C GLY A 112 24.04 -13.52 5.20
N PRO A 113 23.93 -14.85 5.27
CA PRO A 113 24.27 -15.71 4.14
C PRO A 113 23.13 -15.86 3.10
N TYR A 114 21.92 -15.32 3.36
CA TYR A 114 20.75 -15.69 2.57
C TYR A 114 20.32 -14.59 1.60
N LEU A 115 20.45 -13.32 1.98
CA LEU A 115 20.03 -12.17 1.18
C LEU A 115 21.11 -11.11 1.11
N SER A 116 21.27 -10.48 -0.04
CA SER A 116 22.09 -9.31 -0.26
C SER A 116 21.44 -8.42 -1.34
N PHE A 117 21.98 -7.23 -1.53
CA PHE A 117 21.60 -6.36 -2.64
C PHE A 117 22.70 -6.34 -3.69
N ALA A 118 22.32 -6.46 -4.95
CA ALA A 118 23.26 -6.43 -6.06
C ALA A 118 23.88 -5.02 -6.20
N ASP A 119 25.18 -4.94 -6.46
CA ASP A 119 25.84 -3.66 -6.69
C ASP A 119 25.29 -2.96 -7.93
N GLN A 120 25.12 -1.64 -7.89
CA GLN A 120 24.55 -0.84 -8.98
C GLN A 120 23.25 -1.41 -9.55
N ALA A 121 22.34 -1.83 -8.69
CA ALA A 121 21.05 -2.41 -9.06
C ALA A 121 19.87 -1.66 -8.40
N PHE A 122 20.01 -0.36 -8.25
CA PHE A 122 18.97 0.59 -7.90
C PHE A 122 18.73 1.55 -9.07
N PHE A 123 17.45 1.80 -9.41
CA PHE A 123 17.07 2.64 -10.54
C PHE A 123 15.86 3.49 -10.21
N TYR A 124 15.91 4.78 -10.62
CA TYR A 124 14.79 5.69 -10.69
C TYR A 124 14.41 5.95 -12.16
N LEU A 125 13.28 5.42 -12.61
CA LEU A 125 12.83 5.55 -14.02
C LEU A 125 12.52 6.99 -14.41
N GLY A 126 12.23 7.88 -13.46
CA GLY A 126 12.02 9.30 -13.70
C GLY A 126 13.31 10.08 -14.04
N TYR A 127 14.48 9.52 -13.69
CA TYR A 127 15.80 10.17 -13.87
C TYR A 127 16.75 9.35 -14.74
N ASP A 128 16.62 8.02 -14.74
CA ASP A 128 17.48 7.12 -15.46
C ASP A 128 16.98 6.91 -16.90
N ASP A 129 17.90 6.59 -17.81
CA ASP A 129 17.54 6.19 -19.17
C ASP A 129 16.83 4.83 -19.13
N ALA A 130 15.54 4.81 -19.48
CA ALA A 130 14.69 3.62 -19.40
C ALA A 130 15.20 2.45 -20.28
N ASP A 131 15.78 2.74 -21.45
CA ASP A 131 16.34 1.71 -22.34
C ASP A 131 17.60 1.10 -21.70
N LEU A 132 18.43 1.91 -21.06
CA LEU A 132 19.61 1.45 -20.35
C LEU A 132 19.24 0.62 -19.10
N VAL A 133 18.18 1.01 -18.37
CA VAL A 133 17.66 0.23 -17.23
C VAL A 133 17.14 -1.12 -17.72
N ALA A 134 16.35 -1.15 -18.81
CA ALA A 134 15.84 -2.38 -19.40
C ALA A 134 16.97 -3.33 -19.83
N ASP A 135 17.98 -2.81 -20.55
CA ASP A 135 19.16 -3.59 -20.96
C ASP A 135 19.95 -4.12 -19.75
N THR A 136 20.12 -3.31 -18.73
CA THR A 136 20.84 -3.69 -17.51
C THR A 136 20.11 -4.83 -16.78
N LEU A 137 18.81 -4.68 -16.52
CA LEU A 137 18.00 -5.71 -15.88
C LEU A 137 17.97 -7.00 -16.69
N THR A 138 17.74 -6.92 -18.01
CA THR A 138 17.70 -8.08 -18.90
C THR A 138 19.05 -8.82 -18.95
N THR A 139 20.15 -8.08 -18.93
CA THR A 139 21.49 -8.66 -18.99
C THR A 139 21.86 -9.34 -17.67
N ARG A 140 21.44 -8.81 -16.51
CA ARG A 140 21.85 -9.22 -15.18
C ARG A 140 20.89 -10.21 -14.51
N ALA A 141 19.60 -10.22 -14.89
CA ALA A 141 18.62 -11.14 -14.33
C ALA A 141 19.04 -12.61 -14.53
N GLY A 142 19.01 -13.39 -13.46
CA GLY A 142 19.47 -14.78 -13.41
C GLY A 142 21.00 -14.97 -13.42
N LYS A 143 21.78 -13.91 -13.45
CA LYS A 143 23.25 -13.98 -13.35
C LYS A 143 23.76 -13.44 -12.02
N ASP A 144 23.49 -12.18 -11.72
CA ASP A 144 23.88 -11.48 -10.50
C ASP A 144 22.74 -10.66 -9.88
N ILE A 145 21.53 -10.75 -10.46
CA ILE A 145 20.27 -10.34 -9.87
C ILE A 145 19.36 -11.57 -9.82
N ASP A 146 18.88 -11.95 -8.63
CA ASP A 146 18.07 -13.14 -8.40
C ASP A 146 16.60 -12.82 -8.11
N LEU A 147 16.29 -11.57 -7.72
CA LEU A 147 14.93 -11.05 -7.55
C LEU A 147 14.91 -9.53 -7.73
N ILE A 148 13.75 -8.99 -8.08
CA ILE A 148 13.56 -7.54 -8.27
C ILE A 148 12.40 -7.08 -7.40
N ILE A 149 12.61 -6.02 -6.65
CA ILE A 149 11.59 -5.33 -5.87
C ILE A 149 11.24 -4.04 -6.61
N THR A 150 9.95 -3.78 -6.83
CA THR A 150 9.46 -2.56 -7.49
C THR A 150 8.47 -1.84 -6.61
N PHE A 151 8.45 -0.51 -6.70
CA PHE A 151 7.49 0.32 -6.00
C PHE A 151 6.62 1.10 -6.97
N GLY A 152 5.30 0.92 -6.81
CA GLY A 152 4.29 1.72 -7.49
C GLY A 152 4.03 1.35 -8.94
N THR A 153 2.96 1.90 -9.48
CA THR A 153 2.40 1.52 -10.78
C THR A 153 3.40 1.61 -11.93
N SER A 154 4.16 2.71 -12.02
CA SER A 154 5.07 2.95 -13.15
C SER A 154 6.22 1.95 -13.19
N ALA A 155 6.88 1.70 -12.06
CA ALA A 155 7.97 0.73 -11.97
C ALA A 155 7.46 -0.70 -12.17
N GLY A 156 6.32 -1.05 -11.56
CA GLY A 156 5.67 -2.35 -11.72
C GLY A 156 5.34 -2.67 -13.18
N VAL A 157 4.70 -1.73 -13.90
CA VAL A 157 4.38 -1.86 -15.32
C VAL A 157 5.64 -1.99 -16.18
N PHE A 158 6.67 -1.18 -15.90
CA PHE A 158 7.91 -1.21 -16.64
C PHE A 158 8.60 -2.58 -16.53
N VAL A 159 8.85 -3.05 -15.29
CA VAL A 159 9.60 -4.29 -15.07
C VAL A 159 8.79 -5.53 -15.48
N SER A 160 7.46 -5.57 -15.24
CA SER A 160 6.63 -6.71 -15.64
C SER A 160 6.65 -6.98 -17.14
N ARG A 161 6.77 -5.93 -17.97
CA ARG A 161 6.84 -6.04 -19.43
C ARG A 161 8.16 -6.58 -19.96
N LEU A 162 9.23 -6.54 -19.17
CA LEU A 162 10.54 -7.08 -19.58
C LEU A 162 10.56 -8.61 -19.62
N ASN A 163 9.57 -9.30 -18.99
CA ASN A 163 9.48 -10.77 -18.93
C ASN A 163 10.80 -11.41 -18.48
N LEU A 164 11.34 -10.96 -17.36
CA LEU A 164 12.63 -11.40 -16.84
C LEU A 164 12.55 -12.83 -16.27
N PRO A 165 13.66 -13.60 -16.29
CA PRO A 165 13.72 -14.97 -15.78
C PRO A 165 13.89 -15.04 -14.25
N VAL A 166 13.64 -13.97 -13.52
CA VAL A 166 13.71 -13.86 -12.06
C VAL A 166 12.42 -13.26 -11.52
N PRO A 167 12.00 -13.61 -10.29
CA PRO A 167 10.79 -13.07 -9.72
C PRO A 167 10.90 -11.56 -9.48
N MET A 168 9.80 -10.87 -9.76
CA MET A 168 9.58 -9.48 -9.35
C MET A 168 8.42 -9.38 -8.35
N PHE A 169 8.56 -8.47 -7.41
CA PHE A 169 7.58 -8.19 -6.38
C PHE A 169 7.27 -6.70 -6.40
N ASP A 170 6.06 -6.37 -6.85
CA ASP A 170 5.57 -5.00 -6.88
C ASP A 170 4.72 -4.71 -5.65
N PHE A 171 4.91 -3.55 -5.04
CA PHE A 171 4.08 -3.08 -3.95
C PHE A 171 3.68 -1.63 -4.14
N SER A 172 2.53 -1.27 -3.57
CA SER A 172 1.95 0.08 -3.66
C SER A 172 1.53 0.54 -5.06
N ALA A 173 1.37 -0.36 -6.03
CA ALA A 173 0.64 0.01 -7.23
C ALA A 173 -0.83 0.29 -6.88
N THR A 174 -1.39 1.37 -7.43
CA THR A 174 -2.77 1.80 -7.14
C THR A 174 -3.79 0.74 -7.55
N ASP A 175 -3.64 0.17 -8.73
CA ASP A 175 -4.42 -0.97 -9.23
C ASP A 175 -3.54 -1.83 -10.15
N PRO A 176 -2.91 -2.88 -9.61
CA PRO A 176 -2.04 -3.75 -10.39
C PRO A 176 -2.74 -4.52 -11.50
N VAL A 177 -4.04 -4.76 -11.38
CA VAL A 177 -4.83 -5.46 -12.40
C VAL A 177 -5.18 -4.50 -13.53
N ALA A 178 -5.75 -3.33 -13.22
CA ALA A 178 -6.12 -2.35 -14.23
C ALA A 178 -4.90 -1.80 -14.99
N SER A 179 -3.75 -1.66 -14.33
CA SER A 179 -2.50 -1.23 -14.96
C SER A 179 -1.81 -2.33 -15.79
N GLY A 180 -2.27 -3.58 -15.65
CA GLY A 180 -1.74 -4.72 -16.40
C GLY A 180 -0.40 -5.26 -15.87
N ILE A 181 -0.06 -5.02 -14.61
CA ILE A 181 1.08 -5.65 -13.93
C ILE A 181 0.78 -7.13 -13.74
N ILE A 182 -0.44 -7.45 -13.28
CA ILE A 182 -0.97 -8.81 -13.12
C ILE A 182 -2.32 -8.96 -13.83
N ALA A 183 -2.67 -10.18 -14.21
CA ALA A 183 -3.93 -10.45 -14.91
C ALA A 183 -5.15 -10.51 -13.97
N SER A 184 -4.98 -11.01 -12.75
CA SER A 184 -6.07 -11.19 -11.78
C SER A 184 -5.53 -11.19 -10.36
N ALA A 185 -6.34 -10.66 -9.44
CA ALA A 185 -6.06 -10.71 -8.00
C ALA A 185 -6.44 -12.07 -7.36
N THR A 186 -7.22 -12.91 -8.04
CA THR A 186 -7.78 -14.15 -7.48
C THR A 186 -7.40 -15.41 -8.26
N GLU A 187 -7.09 -15.28 -9.56
CA GLU A 187 -6.79 -16.40 -10.44
C GLU A 187 -5.28 -16.52 -10.78
N GLY A 188 -4.46 -15.75 -10.07
CA GLY A 188 -3.02 -15.65 -10.32
C GLY A 188 -2.65 -14.50 -11.26
N SER A 189 -1.37 -14.14 -11.26
CA SER A 189 -0.88 -12.96 -11.96
C SER A 189 -0.87 -13.09 -13.50
N GLY A 190 -0.98 -14.31 -14.03
CA GLY A 190 -0.80 -14.59 -15.47
C GLY A 190 0.66 -14.72 -15.90
N ASN A 191 1.62 -14.41 -15.03
CA ASN A 191 3.05 -14.61 -15.23
C ASN A 191 3.66 -15.21 -13.95
N PRO A 192 4.29 -16.42 -14.00
CA PRO A 192 4.82 -17.07 -12.81
C PRO A 192 5.91 -16.30 -12.08
N MET A 193 6.58 -15.36 -12.77
CA MET A 193 7.65 -14.52 -12.20
C MET A 193 7.15 -13.18 -11.66
N VAL A 194 5.87 -12.82 -11.85
CA VAL A 194 5.36 -11.50 -11.46
C VAL A 194 4.37 -11.65 -10.31
N TRP A 195 4.64 -10.96 -9.23
CA TRP A 195 3.72 -10.79 -8.12
C TRP A 195 3.52 -9.30 -7.85
N ALA A 196 2.31 -8.90 -7.59
CA ALA A 196 2.02 -7.53 -7.18
C ALA A 196 1.01 -7.53 -6.03
N GLN A 197 1.28 -6.75 -4.99
CA GLN A 197 0.35 -6.56 -3.89
C GLN A 197 -0.94 -5.92 -4.40
N VAL A 198 -2.07 -6.53 -4.08
CA VAL A 198 -3.40 -5.97 -4.34
C VAL A 198 -4.04 -5.57 -3.02
N GLU A 199 -4.41 -4.32 -2.94
CA GLU A 199 -5.26 -3.80 -1.90
C GLU A 199 -6.69 -3.62 -2.44
N PRO A 200 -7.69 -4.37 -1.94
CA PRO A 200 -9.04 -4.28 -2.50
C PRO A 200 -9.69 -2.93 -2.18
N LEU A 201 -9.96 -2.13 -3.21
CA LEU A 201 -10.68 -0.86 -3.09
C LEU A 201 -10.16 0.02 -1.94
N PRO A 202 -8.88 0.39 -1.90
CA PRO A 202 -8.28 1.06 -0.75
C PRO A 202 -8.97 2.40 -0.45
N VAL A 203 -9.22 3.20 -1.48
CA VAL A 203 -9.85 4.51 -1.37
C VAL A 203 -11.32 4.38 -0.96
N PHE A 204 -12.05 3.40 -1.50
CA PHE A 204 -13.43 3.13 -1.06
C PHE A 204 -13.49 2.74 0.42
N ARG A 205 -12.62 1.82 0.85
CA ARG A 205 -12.54 1.40 2.27
C ARG A 205 -12.26 2.60 3.17
N GLN A 206 -11.30 3.43 2.80
CA GLN A 206 -10.92 4.64 3.51
C GLN A 206 -12.08 5.64 3.59
N LEU A 207 -12.71 5.96 2.46
CA LEU A 207 -13.87 6.86 2.41
C LEU A 207 -15.07 6.31 3.19
N LYS A 208 -15.26 5.00 3.22
CA LYS A 208 -16.29 4.35 4.05
C LYS A 208 -16.03 4.56 5.54
N TYR A 209 -14.77 4.49 5.99
CA TYR A 209 -14.43 4.80 7.38
C TYR A 209 -14.70 6.28 7.69
N TYR A 210 -14.21 7.22 6.88
CA TYR A 210 -14.49 8.64 7.06
C TYR A 210 -15.98 8.94 7.10
N TYR A 211 -16.73 8.38 6.16
CA TYR A 211 -18.17 8.55 6.09
C TYR A 211 -18.92 7.99 7.31
N SER A 212 -18.46 6.86 7.85
CA SER A 212 -19.07 6.26 9.03
C SER A 212 -18.85 7.09 10.30
N MET A 213 -17.73 7.79 10.41
CA MET A 213 -17.42 8.63 11.57
C MET A 213 -18.11 10.00 11.49
N CYS A 214 -18.09 10.63 10.34
CA CYS A 214 -18.70 11.94 10.12
C CYS A 214 -19.35 11.97 8.73
N PRO A 215 -20.62 11.58 8.61
CA PRO A 215 -21.31 11.53 7.34
C PRO A 215 -21.31 12.88 6.62
N PHE A 216 -20.80 12.91 5.41
CA PHE A 216 -20.79 14.08 4.55
C PHE A 216 -21.76 13.90 3.37
N ARG A 217 -22.34 15.02 2.90
CA ARG A 217 -23.30 15.00 1.77
C ARG A 217 -22.62 15.32 0.45
N LYS A 218 -21.56 16.10 0.48
CA LYS A 218 -20.86 16.57 -0.70
C LYS A 218 -19.35 16.59 -0.43
N LEU A 219 -18.64 15.68 -1.07
CA LEU A 219 -17.19 15.53 -0.99
C LEU A 219 -16.51 16.36 -2.08
N GLY A 220 -15.57 17.20 -1.72
CA GLY A 220 -14.67 17.88 -2.65
C GLY A 220 -13.42 17.07 -2.92
N VAL A 221 -12.97 17.04 -4.16
CA VAL A 221 -11.71 16.43 -4.59
C VAL A 221 -11.07 17.29 -5.66
N ILE A 222 -9.77 17.54 -5.56
CA ILE A 222 -8.97 18.13 -6.63
C ILE A 222 -7.93 17.10 -7.04
N VAL A 223 -7.96 16.73 -8.31
CA VAL A 223 -7.09 15.71 -8.90
C VAL A 223 -5.94 16.41 -9.63
N TYR A 224 -4.73 15.93 -9.45
CA TYR A 224 -3.57 16.34 -10.22
C TYR A 224 -3.16 15.25 -11.20
N GLY A 225 -3.08 15.57 -12.49
CA GLY A 225 -2.68 14.61 -13.54
C GLY A 225 -3.68 13.47 -13.73
N ASP A 226 -3.19 12.25 -13.62
CA ASP A 226 -3.96 11.03 -13.95
C ASP A 226 -5.00 10.71 -12.86
N GLU A 227 -6.25 10.56 -13.28
CA GLU A 227 -7.38 10.23 -12.41
C GLU A 227 -7.27 8.83 -11.77
N THR A 228 -6.61 7.89 -12.43
CA THR A 228 -6.46 6.51 -11.93
C THR A 228 -5.46 6.49 -10.76
N ILE A 229 -4.35 7.22 -10.90
CA ILE A 229 -3.35 7.36 -9.83
C ILE A 229 -3.97 8.04 -8.60
N SER A 230 -4.81 9.04 -8.82
CA SER A 230 -5.55 9.73 -7.75
C SER A 230 -6.73 8.95 -7.18
N GLY A 231 -6.95 7.70 -7.60
CA GLY A 231 -8.01 6.82 -7.08
C GLY A 231 -9.44 7.27 -7.43
N VAL A 232 -9.62 8.10 -8.48
CA VAL A 232 -10.94 8.64 -8.86
C VAL A 232 -11.99 7.56 -9.13
N PRO A 233 -11.68 6.43 -9.79
CA PRO A 233 -12.66 5.35 -9.98
C PRO A 233 -13.25 4.85 -8.65
N ASP A 234 -12.42 4.65 -7.65
CA ASP A 234 -12.85 4.23 -6.30
C ASP A 234 -13.64 5.32 -5.58
N ILE A 235 -13.27 6.60 -5.76
CA ILE A 235 -14.02 7.74 -5.19
C ILE A 235 -15.42 7.82 -5.79
N VAL A 236 -15.55 7.63 -7.12
CA VAL A 236 -16.84 7.57 -7.81
C VAL A 236 -17.67 6.39 -7.30
N TYR A 237 -17.07 5.21 -7.21
CA TYR A 237 -17.71 4.03 -6.65
C TYR A 237 -18.17 4.26 -5.19
N ALA A 238 -17.35 4.94 -4.39
CA ALA A 238 -17.72 5.33 -3.02
C ALA A 238 -18.91 6.29 -3.00
N ALA A 239 -18.94 7.29 -3.89
CA ALA A 239 -20.05 8.23 -3.97
C ALA A 239 -21.39 7.56 -4.28
N GLU A 240 -21.38 6.61 -5.22
CA GLU A 240 -22.56 5.84 -5.60
C GLU A 240 -23.05 4.91 -4.48
N ASN A 241 -22.13 4.23 -3.79
CA ASN A 241 -22.46 3.24 -2.77
C ASN A 241 -22.76 3.82 -1.39
N LEU A 242 -22.16 4.95 -1.03
CA LEU A 242 -22.37 5.63 0.25
C LEU A 242 -23.41 6.77 0.16
N GLY A 243 -23.78 7.19 -1.06
CA GLY A 243 -24.86 8.14 -1.29
C GLY A 243 -24.49 9.61 -1.07
N PHE A 244 -23.24 10.00 -1.31
CA PHE A 244 -22.81 11.39 -1.29
C PHE A 244 -22.58 11.95 -2.71
N THR A 245 -22.62 13.27 -2.86
CA THR A 245 -22.32 13.93 -4.13
C THR A 245 -20.82 14.22 -4.24
N LEU A 246 -20.20 13.84 -5.34
CA LEU A 246 -18.81 14.19 -5.64
C LEU A 246 -18.72 15.56 -6.35
N CYS A 247 -17.89 16.44 -5.81
CA CYS A 247 -17.51 17.71 -6.44
C CYS A 247 -16.04 17.62 -6.84
N LYS A 248 -15.78 17.37 -8.14
CA LYS A 248 -14.44 17.14 -8.67
C LYS A 248 -13.94 18.34 -9.45
N ASP A 249 -12.67 18.70 -9.30
CA ASP A 249 -11.91 19.62 -10.16
C ASP A 249 -10.58 18.94 -10.53
N ASN A 250 -10.05 19.23 -11.71
CA ASN A 250 -8.80 18.65 -12.20
C ASN A 250 -7.77 19.75 -12.45
N ILE A 251 -6.53 19.48 -12.12
CA ILE A 251 -5.35 20.28 -12.51
C ILE A 251 -4.52 19.38 -13.42
N GLU A 252 -4.33 19.82 -14.67
CA GLU A 252 -3.41 19.13 -15.59
C GLU A 252 -1.98 19.22 -15.07
N GLU A 253 -1.15 18.26 -15.44
CA GLU A 253 0.27 18.26 -15.08
C GLU A 253 0.93 19.58 -15.45
N GLN A 254 1.68 20.13 -14.52
CA GLN A 254 2.38 21.40 -14.65
C GLN A 254 3.88 21.18 -14.46
N PRO A 255 4.75 21.90 -15.17
CA PRO A 255 6.19 21.90 -14.88
C PRO A 255 6.46 22.35 -13.44
N ARG A 256 7.33 21.64 -12.71
CA ARG A 256 7.69 21.90 -11.30
C ARG A 256 9.21 21.81 -11.06
N GLU A 257 10.01 22.00 -12.11
CA GLU A 257 11.47 21.80 -12.09
C GLU A 257 12.23 23.01 -11.53
N THR A 258 11.61 24.21 -11.56
CA THR A 258 12.22 25.44 -11.02
C THR A 258 11.36 26.03 -9.90
N ASP A 259 11.97 26.83 -9.01
CA ASP A 259 11.25 27.51 -7.94
C ASP A 259 10.09 28.39 -8.46
N GLU A 260 10.27 29.03 -9.61
CA GLU A 260 9.24 29.87 -10.22
C GLU A 260 8.05 29.04 -10.73
N GLN A 261 8.32 27.89 -11.33
CA GLN A 261 7.30 26.95 -11.78
C GLN A 261 6.56 26.33 -10.59
N LEU A 262 7.28 25.94 -9.55
CA LEU A 262 6.73 25.40 -8.32
C LEU A 262 5.84 26.43 -7.61
N ASP A 263 6.26 27.68 -7.51
CA ASP A 263 5.44 28.75 -6.95
C ASP A 263 4.21 29.08 -7.82
N ALA A 264 4.32 28.98 -9.14
CA ALA A 264 3.18 29.15 -10.04
C ALA A 264 2.16 28.02 -9.84
N TYR A 265 2.64 26.78 -9.72
CA TYR A 265 1.83 25.60 -9.42
C TYR A 265 1.06 25.77 -8.09
N TYR A 266 1.75 26.11 -7.00
CA TYR A 266 1.09 26.26 -5.70
C TYR A 266 0.11 27.45 -5.65
N ARG A 267 0.33 28.51 -6.43
CA ARG A 267 -0.69 29.56 -6.61
C ARG A 267 -1.95 29.03 -7.29
N LEU A 268 -1.80 28.22 -8.34
CA LEU A 268 -2.93 27.58 -9.01
C LEU A 268 -3.68 26.64 -8.06
N VAL A 269 -2.97 25.78 -7.30
CA VAL A 269 -3.59 24.89 -6.32
C VAL A 269 -4.36 25.68 -5.26
N ALA A 270 -3.79 26.76 -4.73
CA ALA A 270 -4.45 27.62 -3.73
C ALA A 270 -5.73 28.29 -4.28
N GLU A 271 -5.73 28.71 -5.55
CA GLU A 271 -6.93 29.23 -6.22
C GLU A 271 -8.01 28.15 -6.33
N ARG A 272 -7.64 26.92 -6.74
CA ARG A 272 -8.57 25.78 -6.86
C ARG A 272 -9.14 25.36 -5.52
N ILE A 273 -8.32 25.32 -4.47
CA ILE A 273 -8.75 25.05 -3.09
C ILE A 273 -9.76 26.12 -2.63
N SER A 274 -9.47 27.41 -2.82
CA SER A 274 -10.37 28.50 -2.43
C SER A 274 -11.72 28.42 -3.15
N LYS A 275 -11.70 28.10 -4.45
CA LYS A 275 -12.89 27.85 -5.26
C LYS A 275 -13.66 26.64 -4.75
N MET A 276 -13.00 25.50 -4.50
CA MET A 276 -13.61 24.28 -4.01
C MET A 276 -14.29 24.51 -2.65
N ALA A 277 -13.62 25.19 -1.72
CA ALA A 277 -14.17 25.52 -0.40
C ALA A 277 -15.45 26.38 -0.47
N SER A 278 -15.67 27.13 -1.55
CA SER A 278 -16.86 27.96 -1.78
C SER A 278 -18.03 27.21 -2.43
N GLN A 279 -17.86 25.98 -2.89
CA GLN A 279 -18.87 25.22 -3.64
C GLN A 279 -19.88 24.48 -2.75
N GLY A 280 -19.89 24.73 -1.44
CA GLY A 280 -20.82 24.11 -0.49
C GLY A 280 -20.52 22.62 -0.24
N ILE A 281 -19.25 22.22 -0.38
CA ILE A 281 -18.79 20.91 0.10
C ILE A 281 -18.78 20.92 1.64
N ASN A 282 -18.93 19.77 2.24
CA ASN A 282 -18.85 19.60 3.69
C ASN A 282 -17.83 18.55 4.14
N ALA A 283 -17.00 18.07 3.22
CA ALA A 283 -15.75 17.35 3.42
C ALA A 283 -14.85 17.55 2.19
N PHE A 284 -13.55 17.48 2.38
CA PHE A 284 -12.56 17.47 1.30
C PHE A 284 -11.64 16.25 1.46
N TYR A 285 -11.34 15.59 0.35
CA TYR A 285 -10.42 14.48 0.31
C TYR A 285 -9.19 14.89 -0.48
N LEU A 286 -8.05 14.96 0.22
CA LEU A 286 -6.78 15.35 -0.37
C LEU A 286 -6.15 14.11 -1.01
N THR A 287 -6.06 14.12 -2.34
CA THR A 287 -5.44 13.06 -3.14
C THR A 287 -3.92 13.20 -3.15
N VAL A 288 -3.24 12.15 -3.63
CA VAL A 288 -1.78 12.15 -3.82
C VAL A 288 -1.35 13.27 -4.78
N ASP A 289 -0.10 13.68 -4.68
CA ASP A 289 0.60 14.61 -5.58
C ASP A 289 0.05 16.05 -5.69
N LEU A 290 -1.07 16.36 -5.03
CA LEU A 290 -1.63 17.71 -5.07
C LEU A 290 -0.81 18.73 -4.24
N ILE A 291 -0.32 18.33 -3.05
CA ILE A 291 0.50 19.19 -2.17
C ILE A 291 1.63 18.34 -1.57
N ASN A 292 2.79 18.34 -2.23
CA ASN A 292 3.97 17.60 -1.77
C ASN A 292 4.86 18.42 -0.82
N ASP A 293 4.78 19.77 -0.87
CA ASP A 293 5.46 20.63 0.09
C ASP A 293 4.64 20.76 1.38
N LEU A 294 4.93 19.90 2.35
CA LEU A 294 4.23 19.88 3.62
C LEU A 294 4.38 21.15 4.45
N THR A 295 5.40 21.97 4.19
CA THR A 295 5.58 23.25 4.88
C THR A 295 4.49 24.25 4.50
N ARG A 296 3.91 24.11 3.31
CA ARG A 296 2.82 24.95 2.78
C ARG A 296 1.44 24.38 3.12
N LEU A 297 1.35 23.12 3.49
CA LEU A 297 0.10 22.35 3.58
C LEU A 297 -0.95 23.06 4.45
N LYS A 298 -0.60 23.42 5.68
CA LYS A 298 -1.55 24.04 6.62
C LYS A 298 -2.15 25.35 6.08
N ASP A 299 -1.32 26.21 5.51
CA ASP A 299 -1.77 27.50 4.98
C ASP A 299 -2.65 27.30 3.74
N MET A 300 -2.34 26.33 2.91
CA MET A 300 -3.14 25.99 1.73
C MET A 300 -4.50 25.40 2.09
N LEU A 301 -4.60 24.62 3.16
CA LEU A 301 -5.86 24.03 3.63
C LEU A 301 -6.74 24.99 4.43
N LYS A 302 -6.21 26.14 4.84
CA LYS A 302 -6.94 27.13 5.64
C LYS A 302 -8.32 27.52 5.08
N PRO A 303 -8.56 27.70 3.75
CA PRO A 303 -9.88 28.00 3.22
C PRO A 303 -10.97 26.97 3.56
N PHE A 304 -10.59 25.70 3.79
CA PHE A 304 -11.50 24.65 4.29
C PHE A 304 -11.77 24.83 5.78
N TYR A 305 -10.72 25.03 6.57
CA TYR A 305 -10.81 25.14 8.03
C TYR A 305 -11.58 26.39 8.47
N ASP A 306 -11.42 27.52 7.79
CA ASP A 306 -12.23 28.74 8.01
C ASP A 306 -13.75 28.50 7.80
N ARG A 307 -14.13 27.36 7.24
CA ARG A 307 -15.53 26.94 6.99
C ARG A 307 -15.93 25.66 7.72
N ASN A 308 -15.10 25.20 8.66
CA ASN A 308 -15.27 23.94 9.38
C ASN A 308 -15.44 22.74 8.44
N ILE A 309 -14.74 22.74 7.31
CA ILE A 309 -14.72 21.62 6.37
C ILE A 309 -13.55 20.69 6.73
N PRO A 310 -13.82 19.46 7.16
CA PRO A 310 -12.77 18.48 7.44
C PRO A 310 -12.00 18.10 6.17
N VAL A 311 -10.68 18.01 6.28
CA VAL A 311 -9.78 17.54 5.22
C VAL A 311 -9.26 16.17 5.59
N TYR A 312 -9.75 15.15 4.90
CA TYR A 312 -9.29 13.77 4.99
C TYR A 312 -8.17 13.54 3.98
N LEU A 313 -7.18 12.75 4.38
CA LEU A 313 -6.02 12.48 3.55
C LEU A 313 -6.14 11.11 2.90
N MET A 314 -5.70 11.01 1.65
CA MET A 314 -5.59 9.73 0.95
C MET A 314 -4.41 8.93 1.49
N ASP A 315 -3.32 9.62 1.76
CA ASP A 315 -2.10 9.01 2.23
C ASP A 315 -1.26 10.04 3.04
N ASP A 316 -0.03 9.67 3.45
CA ASP A 316 0.97 10.47 4.16
C ASP A 316 0.62 10.90 5.60
N VAL A 317 1.18 10.15 6.55
CA VAL A 317 1.06 10.44 7.99
C VAL A 317 1.70 11.79 8.36
N GLU A 318 2.77 12.20 7.67
CA GLU A 318 3.41 13.49 7.92
C GLU A 318 2.53 14.66 7.45
N ALA A 319 1.69 14.47 6.43
CA ALA A 319 0.69 15.46 6.07
C ALA A 319 -0.35 15.68 7.18
N VAL A 320 -0.69 14.64 7.97
CA VAL A 320 -1.52 14.81 9.17
C VAL A 320 -0.81 15.70 10.19
N ARG A 321 0.47 15.43 10.48
CA ARG A 321 1.27 16.24 11.42
C ARG A 321 1.36 17.70 10.98
N ASN A 322 1.48 17.95 9.67
CA ASN A 322 1.71 19.26 9.08
C ASN A 322 0.42 20.02 8.71
N GLY A 323 -0.75 19.54 9.09
CA GLY A 323 -1.97 20.33 8.99
C GLY A 323 -3.18 19.65 8.33
N GLY A 324 -3.06 18.42 7.85
CA GLY A 324 -4.23 17.61 7.52
C GLY A 324 -5.01 17.22 8.77
N LEU A 325 -6.30 16.94 8.64
CA LEU A 325 -7.11 16.55 9.80
C LEU A 325 -6.83 15.11 10.22
N MET A 326 -6.93 14.18 9.27
CA MET A 326 -6.93 12.76 9.57
C MET A 326 -6.50 11.93 8.37
N LEU A 327 -5.72 10.90 8.66
CA LEU A 327 -5.47 9.79 7.77
C LEU A 327 -5.99 8.51 8.41
N ILE A 328 -6.78 7.74 7.66
CA ILE A 328 -7.08 6.35 7.95
C ILE A 328 -6.37 5.54 6.88
N SER A 329 -5.24 4.94 7.21
CA SER A 329 -4.55 4.08 6.25
C SER A 329 -5.41 2.84 5.96
N ALA A 330 -5.39 2.40 4.72
CA ALA A 330 -6.18 1.22 4.37
C ALA A 330 -5.60 -0.05 4.99
N ASN A 331 -4.28 -0.09 5.20
CA ASN A 331 -3.56 -1.18 5.85
C ASN A 331 -2.44 -0.65 6.76
N ASP A 332 -2.04 -1.48 7.72
CA ASP A 332 -0.85 -1.27 8.52
C ASP A 332 0.41 -1.65 7.72
N ALA A 333 1.31 -0.69 7.54
CA ALA A 333 2.53 -0.87 6.74
C ALA A 333 3.44 -2.00 7.27
N GLU A 334 3.51 -2.22 8.59
CA GLU A 334 4.31 -3.29 9.20
C GLU A 334 3.75 -4.67 8.82
N ASN A 335 2.44 -4.86 8.94
CA ASN A 335 1.79 -6.11 8.57
C ASN A 335 1.80 -6.36 7.06
N VAL A 336 1.68 -5.31 6.24
CA VAL A 336 1.89 -5.40 4.79
C VAL A 336 3.32 -5.84 4.47
N GLY A 337 4.31 -5.22 5.11
CA GLY A 337 5.71 -5.59 4.92
C GLY A 337 6.00 -7.05 5.28
N ARG A 338 5.43 -7.53 6.39
CA ARG A 338 5.54 -8.95 6.79
C ARG A 338 4.90 -9.89 5.77
N PHE A 339 3.72 -9.55 5.27
CA PHE A 339 3.04 -10.32 4.23
C PHE A 339 3.89 -10.42 2.94
N ILE A 340 4.44 -9.30 2.47
CA ILE A 340 5.31 -9.29 1.29
C ILE A 340 6.59 -10.11 1.54
N ALA A 341 7.18 -9.99 2.74
CA ALA A 341 8.35 -10.78 3.13
C ALA A 341 8.08 -12.29 3.10
N GLU A 342 6.89 -12.74 3.54
CA GLU A 342 6.48 -14.13 3.44
C GLU A 342 6.34 -14.59 1.98
N VAL A 343 5.79 -13.75 1.10
CA VAL A 343 5.68 -14.06 -0.34
C VAL A 343 7.07 -14.19 -0.97
N ILE A 344 7.98 -13.26 -0.67
CA ILE A 344 9.38 -13.34 -1.11
C ILE A 344 10.01 -14.63 -0.61
N ALA A 345 9.88 -14.95 0.69
CA ALA A 345 10.44 -16.15 1.30
C ALA A 345 9.90 -17.45 0.64
N LYS A 346 8.59 -17.55 0.40
CA LYS A 346 7.97 -18.69 -0.30
C LYS A 346 8.49 -18.84 -1.73
N THR A 347 8.64 -17.70 -2.44
CA THR A 347 9.17 -17.72 -3.80
C THR A 347 10.63 -18.17 -3.84
N LEU A 348 11.46 -17.72 -2.92
CA LEU A 348 12.84 -18.19 -2.81
C LEU A 348 12.93 -19.66 -2.40
N ASN A 349 11.88 -20.21 -1.76
CA ASN A 349 11.72 -21.64 -1.46
C ASN A 349 11.06 -22.43 -2.61
N GLY A 350 10.90 -21.84 -3.80
CA GLY A 350 10.49 -22.54 -5.01
C GLY A 350 9.01 -22.38 -5.39
N ALA A 351 8.25 -21.49 -4.72
CA ALA A 351 6.92 -21.12 -5.20
C ALA A 351 7.01 -20.30 -6.48
N GLU A 352 6.06 -20.46 -7.36
CA GLU A 352 5.85 -19.48 -8.45
C GLU A 352 5.27 -18.21 -7.86
N ALA A 353 5.98 -17.08 -7.95
CA ALA A 353 5.56 -15.79 -7.40
C ALA A 353 4.12 -15.46 -7.82
N GLY A 354 3.82 -15.59 -9.11
CA GLY A 354 2.52 -15.25 -9.68
C GLY A 354 1.35 -16.16 -9.25
N SER A 355 1.60 -17.26 -8.57
CA SER A 355 0.56 -18.14 -8.01
C SER A 355 0.25 -17.86 -6.55
N LEU A 356 1.09 -17.06 -5.88
CA LEU A 356 0.92 -16.78 -4.45
C LEU A 356 -0.21 -15.76 -4.22
N PRO A 357 -0.89 -15.84 -3.06
CA PRO A 357 -1.88 -14.84 -2.69
C PRO A 357 -1.29 -13.43 -2.76
N CYS A 358 -1.99 -12.52 -3.39
CA CYS A 358 -1.54 -11.14 -3.56
C CYS A 358 -2.45 -10.12 -2.85
N VAL A 359 -3.64 -10.53 -2.43
CA VAL A 359 -4.58 -9.68 -1.71
C VAL A 359 -4.28 -9.73 -0.22
N TYR A 360 -3.96 -8.57 0.35
CA TYR A 360 -3.80 -8.42 1.79
C TYR A 360 -4.74 -7.32 2.31
N SER A 361 -5.31 -7.57 3.48
CA SER A 361 -6.17 -6.59 4.17
C SER A 361 -5.98 -6.74 5.67
N SER A 362 -5.62 -5.65 6.34
CA SER A 362 -5.51 -5.55 7.80
C SER A 362 -6.51 -4.55 8.38
N ALA A 363 -6.51 -4.41 9.70
CA ALA A 363 -7.14 -3.26 10.34
C ALA A 363 -6.46 -1.96 9.89
N PRO A 364 -7.21 -0.87 9.69
CA PRO A 364 -6.63 0.40 9.30
C PRO A 364 -5.82 1.02 10.45
N GLY A 365 -4.76 1.73 10.12
CA GLY A 365 -4.11 2.67 11.04
C GLY A 365 -4.84 4.02 11.05
N ILE A 366 -5.02 4.62 12.22
CA ILE A 366 -5.75 5.88 12.40
C ILE A 366 -4.82 6.96 12.96
N TYR A 367 -4.64 8.02 12.20
CA TYR A 367 -3.76 9.15 12.51
C TYR A 367 -4.59 10.43 12.55
N LEU A 368 -4.54 11.16 13.66
CA LEU A 368 -5.37 12.35 13.90
C LEU A 368 -4.53 13.57 14.25
N ASN A 369 -4.82 14.70 13.62
CA ASN A 369 -4.36 16.01 14.09
C ASN A 369 -5.41 16.61 15.02
N TYR A 370 -5.17 16.53 16.32
CA TYR A 370 -6.11 17.00 17.33
C TYR A 370 -6.27 18.53 17.33
N ASP A 371 -5.20 19.27 17.00
CA ASP A 371 -5.29 20.74 16.93
C ASP A 371 -6.20 21.20 15.79
N VAL A 372 -6.09 20.56 14.62
CA VAL A 372 -6.99 20.82 13.49
C VAL A 372 -8.42 20.40 13.84
N ALA A 373 -8.60 19.24 14.44
CA ALA A 373 -9.93 18.77 14.85
C ALA A 373 -10.62 19.76 15.78
N ARG A 374 -9.89 20.34 16.75
CA ARG A 374 -10.41 21.40 17.62
C ARG A 374 -10.66 22.71 16.90
N GLU A 375 -9.81 23.09 15.95
CA GLU A 375 -9.93 24.32 15.16
C GLU A 375 -11.25 24.37 14.38
N ILE A 376 -11.70 23.21 13.86
CA ILE A 376 -12.92 23.10 13.04
C ILE A 376 -14.13 22.51 13.79
N ASP A 377 -14.09 22.40 15.11
CA ASP A 377 -15.12 21.78 15.92
C ASP A 377 -15.51 20.37 15.41
N TYR A 378 -14.50 19.56 14.98
CA TYR A 378 -14.74 18.20 14.50
C TYR A 378 -15.26 17.31 15.64
N PRO A 379 -16.34 16.55 15.43
CA PRO A 379 -16.93 15.73 16.48
C PRO A 379 -16.02 14.55 16.82
N LEU A 380 -15.34 14.62 17.97
CA LEU A 380 -14.53 13.55 18.50
C LEU A 380 -15.14 13.06 19.80
N ASP A 381 -15.32 11.79 19.94
CA ASP A 381 -15.61 11.15 21.22
C ASP A 381 -14.36 10.51 21.84
N PHE A 382 -14.46 10.12 23.11
CA PHE A 382 -13.34 9.53 23.81
C PHE A 382 -12.99 8.15 23.24
N GLU A 383 -13.98 7.38 22.79
CA GLU A 383 -13.76 6.04 22.25
C GLU A 383 -12.93 6.13 20.96
N PHE A 384 -13.24 7.09 20.09
CA PHE A 384 -12.45 7.31 18.89
C PHE A 384 -10.99 7.67 19.21
N LEU A 385 -10.74 8.53 20.18
CA LEU A 385 -9.37 8.87 20.57
C LEU A 385 -8.56 7.67 21.09
N THR A 386 -9.23 6.67 21.67
CA THR A 386 -8.55 5.46 22.19
C THR A 386 -8.14 4.46 21.10
N ILE A 387 -8.74 4.55 19.91
CA ILE A 387 -8.41 3.68 18.78
C ILE A 387 -7.46 4.34 17.76
N CYS A 388 -7.08 5.61 17.98
CA CYS A 388 -6.07 6.25 17.15
C CYS A 388 -4.68 5.68 17.45
N ASP A 389 -3.98 5.23 16.42
CA ASP A 389 -2.59 4.79 16.52
C ASP A 389 -1.67 5.94 16.89
N ARG A 390 -1.97 7.14 16.36
CA ARG A 390 -1.23 8.34 16.69
C ARG A 390 -2.09 9.60 16.68
N ILE A 391 -1.91 10.43 17.71
CA ILE A 391 -2.55 11.73 17.81
C ILE A 391 -1.45 12.80 17.81
N PHE A 392 -1.51 13.71 16.84
CA PHE A 392 -0.61 14.85 16.74
C PHE A 392 -1.20 16.07 17.42
N THR A 393 -0.39 16.74 18.28
CA THR A 393 -0.71 17.98 18.96
C THR A 393 0.50 18.91 18.94
N LYS A 394 0.28 20.23 18.94
CA LYS A 394 1.35 21.21 19.14
C LYS A 394 1.74 21.20 20.62
N GLY A 395 2.92 20.68 20.94
CA GLY A 395 3.48 20.75 22.30
C GLY A 395 3.80 19.42 22.95
N VAL A 396 3.85 18.34 22.22
CA VAL A 396 4.41 17.05 22.69
C VAL A 396 5.51 16.62 21.74
#